data_53c0a3b7d8e5a290ffe7faacb5aecefe
#
_entry.id   53c0a3b7d8e5a290ffe7faacb5aecefe
#
_cell.length_a   1.000
_cell.length_b   1.000
_cell.length_c   1.000
_cell.angle_alpha   90.00
_cell.angle_beta   90.00
_cell.angle_gamma   90.00
#
_symmetry.space_group_name_H-M   'P 1'
#
loop_
_entity.id
_entity.type
_entity.pdbx_description
1 polymer ?
#
loop_
_entity_poly.entity_id
_entity_poly.type
_entity_poly.pdbx_seq_one_letter_code
_entity_poly.pdbx_strand_id
1 'polypeptide(L)'
;MATLKVTDEKFEEQVLKNEKPVLVDFWAEWCGPCKMVGPILEEISEEMANDIVIAKHDIDSEPNMPTKYGVRGIPTMLLFKGCLLYTSDAADE
;
A
#
# COMPACT_ATOMS: atom_id res chain seq x y z
N MET A 1 -3.99 -14.61 -6.36
CA MET A 1 -3.55 -13.46 -5.58
C MET A 1 -3.75 -12.20 -6.36
N ALA A 2 -4.39 -11.25 -5.75
CA ALA A 2 -4.77 -10.04 -6.43
C ALA A 2 -4.03 -8.80 -5.95
N THR A 3 -3.26 -8.90 -4.86
CA THR A 3 -2.45 -7.77 -4.42
C THR A 3 -1.20 -7.67 -5.27
N LEU A 4 -0.75 -6.42 -5.45
CA LEU A 4 0.41 -6.12 -6.28
C LEU A 4 1.58 -5.72 -5.38
N LYS A 5 2.72 -6.37 -5.58
CA LYS A 5 3.92 -6.00 -4.85
C LYS A 5 4.59 -4.84 -5.55
N VAL A 6 4.80 -3.74 -4.84
CA VAL A 6 5.34 -2.51 -5.42
C VAL A 6 6.65 -2.16 -4.75
N THR A 7 7.67 -1.87 -5.55
CA THR A 7 8.98 -1.44 -5.07
C THR A 7 9.08 0.08 -5.15
N ASP A 8 10.11 0.65 -4.48
CA ASP A 8 10.37 2.08 -4.57
C ASP A 8 10.57 2.50 -6.03
N GLU A 9 11.29 1.69 -6.77
CA GLU A 9 11.62 2.00 -8.16
C GLU A 9 10.40 2.05 -9.05
N LYS A 10 9.44 1.17 -8.78
CA LYS A 10 8.26 1.04 -9.63
C LYS A 10 7.06 1.81 -9.10
N PHE A 11 7.23 2.52 -8.00
CA PHE A 11 6.11 3.17 -7.32
C PHE A 11 5.41 4.17 -8.23
N GLU A 12 6.19 5.02 -8.91
CA GLU A 12 5.59 6.02 -9.77
C GLU A 12 4.77 5.36 -10.89
N GLU A 13 5.34 4.36 -11.52
CA GLU A 13 4.70 3.70 -12.65
C GLU A 13 3.46 2.94 -12.22
N GLN A 14 3.56 2.19 -11.13
CA GLN A 14 2.51 1.26 -10.74
C GLN A 14 1.45 1.90 -9.86
N VAL A 15 1.78 2.96 -9.14
CA VAL A 15 0.84 3.60 -8.23
C VAL A 15 0.38 4.95 -8.78
N LEU A 16 1.31 5.85 -9.03
CA LEU A 16 0.95 7.22 -9.36
C LEU A 16 0.38 7.34 -10.77
N LYS A 17 0.81 6.49 -11.68
CA LYS A 17 0.32 6.50 -13.06
C LYS A 17 -0.76 5.49 -13.33
N ASN A 18 -1.24 4.81 -12.30
CA ASN A 18 -2.29 3.84 -12.46
C ASN A 18 -3.61 4.53 -12.72
N GLU A 19 -4.40 4.00 -13.66
CA GLU A 19 -5.70 4.58 -13.98
C GLU A 19 -6.72 4.35 -12.89
N LYS A 20 -6.56 3.28 -12.13
CA LYS A 20 -7.44 2.97 -11.02
C LYS A 20 -6.88 3.56 -9.74
N PRO A 21 -7.73 3.81 -8.74
CA PRO A 21 -7.24 4.14 -7.42
C PRO A 21 -6.38 2.98 -6.89
N VAL A 22 -5.33 3.32 -6.17
CA VAL A 22 -4.42 2.32 -5.60
C VAL A 22 -4.34 2.55 -4.10
N LEU A 23 -4.67 1.51 -3.34
CA LEU A 23 -4.49 1.53 -1.89
C LEU A 23 -3.16 0.86 -1.60
N VAL A 24 -2.22 1.62 -1.04
CA VAL A 24 -0.88 1.13 -0.76
C VAL A 24 -0.80 0.74 0.71
N ASP A 25 -0.48 -0.51 0.98
CA ASP A 25 -0.32 -1.06 2.32
C ASP A 25 1.16 -1.13 2.63
N PHE A 26 1.63 -0.25 3.51
CA PHE A 26 3.01 -0.27 3.98
C PHE A 26 3.10 -1.25 5.15
N TRP A 27 3.95 -2.26 5.01
CA TRP A 27 3.98 -3.39 5.94
C TRP A 27 5.41 -3.88 6.13
N ALA A 28 5.58 -4.76 7.10
CA ALA A 28 6.87 -5.43 7.32
C ALA A 28 6.61 -6.83 7.83
N GLU A 29 7.57 -7.70 7.59
CA GLU A 29 7.47 -9.10 7.97
C GLU A 29 7.35 -9.27 9.48
N TRP A 30 8.03 -8.42 10.24
CA TRP A 30 8.03 -8.50 11.71
C TRP A 30 6.79 -7.87 12.34
N CYS A 31 5.92 -7.29 11.57
CA CYS A 31 4.78 -6.54 12.08
C CYS A 31 3.57 -7.48 12.25
N GLY A 32 3.21 -7.77 13.51
CA GLY A 32 2.08 -8.64 13.79
C GLY A 32 0.77 -8.12 13.23
N PRO A 33 0.39 -6.87 13.52
CA PRO A 33 -0.86 -6.34 12.97
C PRO A 33 -0.90 -6.33 11.45
N CYS A 34 0.25 -6.13 10.79
CA CYS A 34 0.30 -6.17 9.34
C CYS A 34 -0.14 -7.53 8.81
N LYS A 35 0.25 -8.59 9.52
CA LYS A 35 -0.08 -9.94 9.10
C LYS A 35 -1.56 -10.25 9.29
N MET A 36 -2.22 -9.53 10.19
CA MET A 36 -3.66 -9.70 10.37
C MET A 36 -4.43 -8.95 9.29
N VAL A 37 -3.90 -7.82 8.83
CA VAL A 37 -4.54 -7.01 7.79
C VAL A 37 -4.36 -7.63 6.41
N GLY A 38 -3.23 -8.29 6.18
CA GLY A 38 -2.89 -8.83 4.88
C GLY A 38 -3.98 -9.68 4.24
N PRO A 39 -4.49 -10.71 4.93
CA PRO A 39 -5.54 -11.55 4.34
C PRO A 39 -6.82 -10.76 4.03
N ILE A 40 -7.15 -9.77 4.84
CA ILE A 40 -8.33 -8.94 4.61
C ILE A 40 -8.14 -8.14 3.33
N LEU A 41 -6.96 -7.55 3.13
CA LEU A 41 -6.67 -6.79 1.93
C LEU A 41 -6.64 -7.68 0.70
N GLU A 42 -6.16 -8.90 0.85
CA GLU A 42 -6.16 -9.86 -0.25
C GLU A 42 -7.58 -10.13 -0.70
N GLU A 43 -8.48 -10.34 0.25
CA GLU A 43 -9.87 -10.60 -0.04
C GLU A 43 -10.53 -9.41 -0.73
N ILE A 44 -10.26 -8.20 -0.23
CA ILE A 44 -10.80 -6.99 -0.83
C ILE A 44 -10.29 -6.81 -2.25
N SER A 45 -9.02 -7.12 -2.48
CA SER A 45 -8.42 -6.95 -3.80
C SER A 45 -9.10 -7.87 -4.82
N GLU A 46 -9.55 -9.04 -4.39
CA GLU A 46 -10.25 -9.94 -5.29
C GLU A 46 -11.68 -9.48 -5.54
N GLU A 47 -12.36 -9.02 -4.49
CA GLU A 47 -13.74 -8.58 -4.61
C GLU A 47 -13.88 -7.30 -5.42
N MET A 48 -12.90 -6.41 -5.31
CA MET A 48 -12.96 -5.10 -5.96
C MET A 48 -11.92 -4.94 -7.05
N ALA A 49 -11.55 -6.03 -7.68
CA ALA A 49 -10.45 -6.04 -8.66
C ALA A 49 -10.68 -5.07 -9.81
N ASN A 50 -11.93 -4.84 -10.18
CA ASN A 50 -12.23 -3.94 -11.30
C ASN A 50 -12.22 -2.47 -10.88
N ASP A 51 -12.26 -2.19 -9.59
CA ASP A 51 -12.45 -0.83 -9.09
C ASP A 51 -11.21 -0.24 -8.45
N ILE A 52 -10.37 -1.07 -7.82
CA ILE A 52 -9.26 -0.59 -7.04
C ILE A 52 -8.12 -1.60 -7.11
N VAL A 53 -6.90 -1.09 -7.03
CA VAL A 53 -5.70 -1.92 -6.93
C VAL A 53 -5.20 -1.85 -5.49
N ILE A 54 -4.92 -3.00 -4.90
CA ILE A 54 -4.29 -3.07 -3.59
C ILE A 54 -2.81 -3.39 -3.80
N ALA A 55 -1.95 -2.47 -3.39
CA ALA A 55 -0.51 -2.62 -3.55
C ALA A 55 0.13 -2.82 -2.18
N LYS A 56 1.12 -3.69 -2.11
CA LYS A 56 1.85 -3.96 -0.87
C LYS A 56 3.28 -3.46 -1.02
N HIS A 57 3.74 -2.73 -0.04
CA HIS A 57 5.03 -2.08 -0.06
C HIS A 57 5.79 -2.42 1.22
N ASP A 58 6.83 -3.25 1.10
CA ASP A 58 7.64 -3.71 2.23
C ASP A 58 8.60 -2.61 2.64
N ILE A 59 8.43 -2.07 3.84
CA ILE A 59 9.23 -0.92 4.27
C ILE A 59 10.68 -1.29 4.58
N ASP A 60 10.98 -2.56 4.81
CA ASP A 60 12.35 -2.96 5.11
C ASP A 60 13.21 -3.05 3.85
N SER A 61 12.66 -3.64 2.79
CA SER A 61 13.40 -3.72 1.54
C SER A 61 13.24 -2.47 0.69
N GLU A 62 12.20 -1.66 0.93
CA GLU A 62 11.88 -0.51 0.11
C GLU A 62 11.62 0.71 0.98
N PRO A 63 12.68 1.32 1.54
CA PRO A 63 12.49 2.37 2.54
C PRO A 63 12.26 3.78 2.00
N ASN A 64 12.41 4.01 0.71
CA ASN A 64 12.37 5.37 0.17
C ASN A 64 10.97 5.95 0.17
N MET A 65 9.97 5.19 -0.28
CA MET A 65 8.61 5.71 -0.36
C MET A 65 7.98 5.92 1.02
N PRO A 66 8.15 5.00 1.98
CA PRO A 66 7.65 5.29 3.32
C PRO A 66 8.23 6.57 3.88
N THR A 67 9.51 6.82 3.67
CA THR A 67 10.15 8.03 4.14
C THR A 67 9.57 9.26 3.44
N LYS A 68 9.40 9.16 2.14
CA LYS A 68 8.87 10.27 1.35
C LYS A 68 7.48 10.68 1.81
N TYR A 69 6.64 9.71 2.13
CA TYR A 69 5.25 10.00 2.52
C TYR A 69 5.05 10.08 4.02
N GLY A 70 6.12 10.09 4.78
CA GLY A 70 6.05 10.30 6.22
C GLY A 70 5.43 9.16 6.99
N VAL A 71 5.61 7.94 6.51
CA VAL A 71 5.09 6.75 7.20
C VAL A 71 5.95 6.48 8.40
N ARG A 72 5.35 6.53 9.59
CA ARG A 72 6.08 6.33 10.85
C ARG A 72 5.75 5.03 11.52
N GLY A 73 4.54 4.55 11.34
CA GLY A 73 4.12 3.31 11.96
C GLY A 73 3.46 2.43 10.93
N ILE A 74 3.36 1.16 11.23
CA ILE A 74 2.73 0.19 10.33
C ILE A 74 1.79 -0.68 11.12
N PRO A 75 0.70 -1.16 10.50
CA PRO A 75 0.39 -0.95 9.09
C PRO A 75 -0.09 0.47 8.82
N THR A 76 0.27 1.01 7.67
CA THR A 76 -0.23 2.30 7.21
C THR A 76 -0.74 2.11 5.79
N MET A 77 -1.94 2.61 5.52
CA MET A 77 -2.54 2.47 4.21
C MET A 77 -2.82 3.86 3.64
N LEU A 78 -2.31 4.11 2.44
CA LEU A 78 -2.50 5.38 1.75
C LEU A 78 -3.25 5.11 0.46
N LEU A 79 -4.28 5.90 0.20
CA LEU A 79 -5.06 5.76 -1.03
C LEU A 79 -4.65 6.84 -2.02
N PHE A 80 -4.20 6.39 -3.19
CA PHE A 80 -3.80 7.27 -4.27
C PHE A 80 -4.77 7.17 -5.42
N LYS A 81 -5.01 8.30 -6.07
CA LYS A 81 -5.68 8.31 -7.37
C LYS A 81 -4.89 9.24 -8.27
N GLY A 82 -4.24 8.67 -9.26
CA GLY A 82 -3.26 9.40 -10.04
C GLY A 82 -2.12 9.82 -9.13
N CYS A 83 -1.71 11.07 -9.20
CA CYS A 83 -0.65 11.58 -8.35
C CYS A 83 -1.18 12.16 -7.04
N LEU A 84 -2.49 12.05 -6.79
CA LEU A 84 -3.10 12.66 -5.61
C LEU A 84 -3.25 11.64 -4.50
N LEU A 85 -2.83 12.02 -3.31
CA LEU A 85 -3.02 11.22 -2.11
C LEU A 85 -4.33 11.65 -1.47
N TYR A 86 -5.31 10.75 -1.47
CA TYR A 86 -6.64 11.10 -1.01
C TYR A 86 -6.84 10.91 0.48
N THR A 87 -6.18 9.91 1.06
CA THR A 87 -6.38 9.66 2.48
C THR A 87 -5.14 9.02 3.05
N SER A 88 -4.90 9.31 4.32
CA SER A 88 -3.82 8.73 5.09
C SER A 88 -4.44 8.11 6.33
N ASP A 89 -4.33 6.80 6.46
CA ASP A 89 -4.90 6.09 7.59
C ASP A 89 -3.78 5.33 8.26
N ALA A 90 -3.24 5.93 9.30
CA ALA A 90 -2.05 5.40 9.96
C ALA A 90 -2.42 4.83 11.31
N ALA A 91 -2.00 3.61 11.55
CA ALA A 91 -2.02 3.01 12.88
C ALA A 91 -0.71 3.40 13.53
N ASP A 92 -0.65 4.62 13.93
CA ASP A 92 0.63 5.24 14.21
C ASP A 92 1.01 5.22 15.67
N GLU A 93 0.20 4.73 16.49
CA GLU A 93 0.53 4.77 17.90
C GLU A 93 1.37 3.65 18.37
#